data_9fac8dab731944d2495edf84b84a66f5
#
_entry.id   9fac8dab731944d2495edf84b84a66f5
#
_cell.length_a   1.000
_cell.length_b   1.000
_cell.length_c   1.000
_cell.angle_alpha   90.00
_cell.angle_beta   90.00
_cell.angle_gamma   90.00
#
_symmetry.space_group_name_H-M   'P 1'
#
loop_
_entity.id
_entity.type
_entity.pdbx_description
1 polymer ?
#
loop_
_entity_poly.entity_id
_entity_poly.type
_entity_poly.pdbx_seq_one_letter_code
_entity_poly.pdbx_strand_id
1 'polypeptide(L)'
;MRLTLGALLLLLSATGAFAHGPHEHGVVKLDVAVEPGRVTLLMESPLANLVGFERAPRSDAERQRVDAALTTLNAAATLFKIDPAAGCTPGPVELNAAALEDGSKPGAAPAEAGHADLDASFSFKCRKVVPAFVDIGLFAAFPGVQRIDVQLVTGNAQSKRTLTRPTARLSLTR
;
A
#
# COMPACT_ATOMS: atom_id res chain seq x y z
N MET A 1 -17.65 65.09 4.04
CA MET A 1 -17.37 63.93 4.89
C MET A 1 -17.78 62.69 4.12
N ARG A 2 -16.82 62.03 3.44
CA ARG A 2 -17.07 60.83 2.59
C ARG A 2 -16.52 59.60 3.32
N LEU A 3 -17.40 58.72 3.79
CA LEU A 3 -17.03 57.41 4.36
C LEU A 3 -16.76 56.44 3.22
N THR A 4 -15.53 55.96 3.11
CA THR A 4 -15.16 54.81 2.25
C THR A 4 -15.30 53.54 3.04
N LEU A 5 -16.27 52.69 2.64
CA LEU A 5 -16.49 51.37 3.21
C LEU A 5 -15.46 50.40 2.55
N GLY A 6 -14.45 49.97 3.32
CA GLY A 6 -13.48 48.96 2.89
C GLY A 6 -14.09 47.56 3.03
N ALA A 7 -14.30 46.88 1.91
CA ALA A 7 -14.70 45.46 1.92
C ALA A 7 -13.50 44.55 2.23
N LEU A 8 -13.56 43.91 3.39
CA LEU A 8 -12.57 42.91 3.82
C LEU A 8 -12.93 41.56 3.17
N LEU A 9 -12.16 41.14 2.17
CA LEU A 9 -12.30 39.85 1.50
C LEU A 9 -11.67 38.77 2.38
N LEU A 10 -12.48 37.95 3.06
CA LEU A 10 -12.02 36.73 3.74
C LEU A 10 -11.73 35.64 2.69
N LEU A 11 -10.46 35.34 2.45
CA LEU A 11 -10.03 34.15 1.71
C LEU A 11 -10.21 32.92 2.62
N LEU A 12 -11.27 32.15 2.38
CA LEU A 12 -11.42 30.79 2.94
C LEU A 12 -10.45 29.86 2.24
N SER A 13 -9.34 29.51 2.93
CA SER A 13 -8.45 28.44 2.51
C SER A 13 -9.15 27.10 2.77
N ALA A 14 -9.72 26.48 1.72
CA ALA A 14 -10.23 25.12 1.80
C ALA A 14 -9.03 24.16 1.89
N THR A 15 -8.69 23.72 3.10
CA THR A 15 -7.81 22.56 3.30
C THR A 15 -8.58 21.31 2.87
N GLY A 16 -8.26 20.78 1.68
CA GLY A 16 -8.79 19.52 1.22
C GLY A 16 -8.34 18.40 2.16
N ALA A 17 -9.24 17.89 3.00
CA ALA A 17 -9.04 16.66 3.69
C ALA A 17 -9.08 15.53 2.65
N PHE A 18 -7.96 14.84 2.44
CA PHE A 18 -7.94 13.58 1.68
C PHE A 18 -8.66 12.54 2.54
N ALA A 19 -9.95 12.36 2.30
CA ALA A 19 -10.70 11.25 2.86
C ALA A 19 -10.21 9.98 2.18
N HIS A 20 -9.51 9.12 2.92
CA HIS A 20 -9.29 7.73 2.49
C HIS A 20 -10.67 7.10 2.31
N GLY A 21 -10.91 6.51 1.14
CA GLY A 21 -12.19 5.83 0.88
C GLY A 21 -12.38 4.67 1.87
N PRO A 22 -13.63 4.23 2.10
CA PRO A 22 -13.91 3.13 3.01
C PRO A 22 -13.10 1.89 2.61
N HIS A 23 -12.46 1.25 3.60
CA HIS A 23 -11.70 0.03 3.42
C HIS A 23 -12.66 -1.13 3.15
N GLU A 24 -12.33 -1.95 2.17
CA GLU A 24 -13.12 -3.11 1.79
C GLU A 24 -12.34 -4.38 2.11
N HIS A 25 -12.89 -5.24 2.96
CA HIS A 25 -12.28 -6.53 3.27
C HIS A 25 -12.12 -7.37 2.01
N GLY A 26 -11.00 -8.06 1.91
CA GLY A 26 -10.64 -8.82 0.73
C GLY A 26 -9.97 -8.00 -0.37
N VAL A 27 -9.92 -6.67 -0.25
CA VAL A 27 -9.33 -5.79 -1.26
C VAL A 27 -7.99 -5.24 -0.77
N VAL A 28 -7.01 -5.25 -1.66
CA VAL A 28 -5.71 -4.56 -1.50
C VAL A 28 -5.66 -3.46 -2.56
N LYS A 29 -5.27 -2.26 -2.17
CA LYS A 29 -4.90 -1.19 -3.11
C LYS A 29 -3.40 -1.27 -3.35
N LEU A 30 -2.98 -1.18 -4.60
CA LEU A 30 -1.60 -1.28 -5.00
C LEU A 30 -1.26 -0.22 -6.05
N ASP A 31 -0.51 0.80 -5.64
CA ASP A 31 0.02 1.79 -6.56
C ASP A 31 1.38 1.33 -7.07
N VAL A 32 1.54 1.26 -8.37
CA VAL A 32 2.78 0.81 -9.03
C VAL A 32 3.32 1.94 -9.89
N ALA A 33 4.50 2.44 -9.55
CA ALA A 33 5.24 3.42 -10.33
C ALA A 33 6.44 2.76 -11.01
N VAL A 34 6.52 2.95 -12.33
CA VAL A 34 7.62 2.44 -13.15
C VAL A 34 8.38 3.62 -13.76
N GLU A 35 9.60 3.79 -13.30
CA GLU A 35 10.52 4.83 -13.73
C GLU A 35 11.79 4.22 -14.35
N PRO A 36 12.57 4.97 -15.16
CA PRO A 36 13.85 4.48 -15.62
C PRO A 36 14.78 4.07 -14.47
N GLY A 37 15.04 2.77 -14.34
CA GLY A 37 15.90 2.21 -13.30
C GLY A 37 15.24 1.98 -11.95
N ARG A 38 13.94 2.16 -11.82
CA ARG A 38 13.23 1.95 -10.55
C ARG A 38 11.80 1.44 -10.77
N VAL A 39 11.38 0.53 -9.88
CA VAL A 39 9.97 0.19 -9.69
C VAL A 39 9.64 0.40 -8.21
N THR A 40 8.56 1.10 -7.94
CA THR A 40 8.05 1.33 -6.59
C THR A 40 6.62 0.79 -6.51
N LEU A 41 6.32 0.05 -5.44
CA LEU A 41 4.98 -0.43 -5.16
C LEU A 41 4.58 0.08 -3.77
N LEU A 42 3.45 0.77 -3.71
CA LEU A 42 2.82 1.20 -2.46
C LEU A 42 1.56 0.37 -2.27
N MET A 43 1.47 -0.30 -1.14
CA MET A 43 0.36 -1.18 -0.80
C MET A 43 -0.38 -0.64 0.40
N GLU A 44 -1.71 -0.60 0.31
CA GLU A 44 -2.62 -0.35 1.42
C GLU A 44 -3.56 -1.54 1.55
N SER A 45 -3.67 -2.11 2.74
CA SER A 45 -4.50 -3.29 2.99
C SER A 45 -5.09 -3.28 4.40
N PRO A 46 -6.39 -3.55 4.56
CA PRO A 46 -6.93 -3.92 5.85
C PRO A 46 -6.13 -5.05 6.50
N LEU A 47 -5.81 -4.92 7.78
CA LEU A 47 -5.08 -5.96 8.52
C LEU A 47 -5.79 -7.31 8.51
N ALA A 48 -7.12 -7.31 8.48
CA ALA A 48 -7.91 -8.55 8.37
C ALA A 48 -7.54 -9.39 7.15
N ASN A 49 -7.14 -8.77 6.02
CA ASN A 49 -6.71 -9.49 4.83
C ASN A 49 -5.41 -10.27 5.03
N LEU A 50 -4.54 -9.77 5.92
CA LEU A 50 -3.18 -10.27 6.12
C LEU A 50 -3.07 -11.19 7.33
N VAL A 51 -3.71 -10.83 8.45
CA VAL A 51 -3.59 -11.55 9.72
C VAL A 51 -4.92 -12.08 10.27
N GLY A 52 -6.06 -11.67 9.68
CA GLY A 52 -7.40 -12.13 10.05
C GLY A 52 -8.07 -11.32 11.17
N PHE A 53 -7.50 -10.19 11.58
CA PHE A 53 -8.06 -9.28 12.58
C PHE A 53 -7.55 -7.85 12.38
N GLU A 54 -8.26 -6.84 12.96
CA GLU A 54 -7.98 -5.41 12.80
C GLU A 54 -7.72 -4.73 14.15
N ARG A 55 -6.81 -5.29 14.92
CA ARG A 55 -6.44 -4.83 16.26
C ARG A 55 -5.08 -5.37 16.67
N ALA A 56 -4.56 -4.92 17.80
CA ALA A 56 -3.38 -5.53 18.40
C ALA A 56 -3.61 -7.03 18.70
N PRO A 57 -2.59 -7.88 18.54
CA PRO A 57 -2.67 -9.31 18.82
C PRO A 57 -2.91 -9.56 20.32
N ARG A 58 -3.83 -10.50 20.66
CA ARG A 58 -4.22 -10.80 22.04
C ARG A 58 -3.72 -12.15 22.55
N SER A 59 -3.12 -12.97 21.68
CA SER A 59 -2.59 -14.30 22.03
C SER A 59 -1.27 -14.55 21.34
N ASP A 60 -0.51 -15.56 21.80
CA ASP A 60 0.75 -15.97 21.16
C ASP A 60 0.50 -16.44 19.71
N ALA A 61 -0.60 -17.13 19.47
CA ALA A 61 -0.96 -17.58 18.12
C ALA A 61 -1.25 -16.39 17.18
N GLU A 62 -1.85 -15.31 17.69
CA GLU A 62 -2.04 -14.08 16.92
C GLU A 62 -0.73 -13.34 16.68
N ARG A 63 0.15 -13.25 17.68
CA ARG A 63 1.50 -12.68 17.52
C ARG A 63 2.30 -13.43 16.45
N GLN A 64 2.29 -14.76 16.49
CA GLN A 64 2.95 -15.58 15.46
C GLN A 64 2.41 -15.31 14.05
N ARG A 65 1.08 -15.10 13.90
CA ARG A 65 0.50 -14.72 12.60
C ARG A 65 0.97 -13.37 12.12
N VAL A 66 1.06 -12.39 13.01
CA VAL A 66 1.61 -11.07 12.70
C VAL A 66 3.07 -11.18 12.26
N ASP A 67 3.90 -11.90 13.03
CA ASP A 67 5.32 -12.08 12.70
C ASP A 67 5.52 -12.78 11.35
N ALA A 68 4.70 -13.79 11.05
CA ALA A 68 4.72 -14.48 9.76
C ALA A 68 4.31 -13.56 8.60
N ALA A 69 3.28 -12.72 8.80
CA ALA A 69 2.84 -11.75 7.80
C ALA A 69 3.92 -10.69 7.54
N LEU A 70 4.50 -10.11 8.59
CA LEU A 70 5.58 -9.13 8.48
C LEU A 70 6.83 -9.74 7.82
N THR A 71 7.18 -10.98 8.15
CA THR A 71 8.28 -11.73 7.49
C THR A 71 8.01 -11.88 5.99
N THR A 72 6.78 -12.25 5.62
CA THR A 72 6.37 -12.40 4.22
C THR A 72 6.44 -11.08 3.47
N LEU A 73 5.95 -9.98 4.08
CA LEU A 73 6.01 -8.65 3.47
C LEU A 73 7.45 -8.16 3.29
N ASN A 74 8.34 -8.42 4.25
CA ASN A 74 9.75 -8.07 4.14
C ASN A 74 10.49 -8.86 3.05
N ALA A 75 9.95 -9.99 2.59
CA ALA A 75 10.51 -10.78 1.49
C ALA A 75 10.08 -10.24 0.12
N ALA A 76 10.29 -8.95 -0.14
CA ALA A 76 9.80 -8.23 -1.33
C ALA A 76 10.09 -8.95 -2.65
N ALA A 77 11.29 -9.52 -2.84
CA ALA A 77 11.68 -10.22 -4.07
C ALA A 77 10.92 -11.52 -4.30
N THR A 78 10.39 -12.13 -3.24
CA THR A 78 9.53 -13.33 -3.32
C THR A 78 8.09 -12.93 -3.58
N LEU A 79 7.65 -11.84 -2.96
CA LEU A 79 6.28 -11.34 -3.05
C LEU A 79 5.99 -10.65 -4.38
N PHE A 80 6.97 -9.94 -4.94
CA PHE A 80 6.88 -9.22 -6.22
C PHE A 80 8.02 -9.66 -7.14
N LYS A 81 7.72 -10.57 -8.06
CA LYS A 81 8.69 -11.05 -9.05
C LYS A 81 8.62 -10.18 -10.28
N ILE A 82 9.52 -9.21 -10.36
CA ILE A 82 9.63 -8.33 -11.51
C ILE A 82 10.30 -9.08 -12.67
N ASP A 83 9.92 -8.73 -13.91
CA ASP A 83 10.51 -9.28 -15.14
C ASP A 83 12.04 -9.40 -15.01
N PRO A 84 12.59 -10.63 -15.08
CA PRO A 84 14.04 -10.85 -14.94
C PRO A 84 14.89 -10.07 -15.94
N ALA A 85 14.34 -9.75 -17.13
CA ALA A 85 15.06 -8.99 -18.14
C ALA A 85 15.45 -7.59 -17.66
N ALA A 86 14.68 -7.02 -16.73
CA ALA A 86 14.99 -5.71 -16.15
C ALA A 86 16.12 -5.75 -15.10
N GLY A 87 16.52 -6.94 -14.64
CA GLY A 87 17.60 -7.16 -13.68
C GLY A 87 17.43 -6.34 -12.41
N CYS A 88 16.22 -6.37 -11.85
CA CYS A 88 15.88 -5.62 -10.66
C CYS A 88 16.39 -6.31 -9.38
N THR A 89 16.85 -5.51 -8.42
CA THR A 89 17.21 -5.92 -7.07
C THR A 89 16.31 -5.21 -6.06
N PRO A 90 15.81 -5.91 -5.01
CA PRO A 90 14.99 -5.28 -3.99
C PRO A 90 15.81 -4.25 -3.19
N GLY A 91 15.17 -3.16 -2.84
CA GLY A 91 15.63 -2.17 -1.87
C GLY A 91 14.97 -2.38 -0.51
N PRO A 92 15.02 -1.36 0.36
CA PRO A 92 14.34 -1.37 1.64
C PRO A 92 12.83 -1.59 1.50
N VAL A 93 12.26 -2.28 2.47
CA VAL A 93 10.81 -2.39 2.67
C VAL A 93 10.46 -1.52 3.88
N GLU A 94 9.45 -0.68 3.72
CA GLU A 94 8.90 0.13 4.81
C GLU A 94 7.49 -0.37 5.10
N LEU A 95 7.22 -0.67 6.37
CA LEU A 95 5.91 -1.16 6.83
C LEU A 95 5.41 -0.23 7.92
N ASN A 96 4.16 0.18 7.82
CA ASN A 96 3.46 0.98 8.83
C ASN A 96 2.12 0.29 9.15
N ALA A 97 1.93 -0.08 10.40
CA ALA A 97 0.73 -0.71 10.90
C ALA A 97 0.51 -0.31 12.37
N ALA A 98 0.04 0.90 12.58
CA ALA A 98 -0.13 1.48 13.92
C ALA A 98 -0.93 0.59 14.89
N ALA A 99 -1.91 -0.16 14.38
CA ALA A 99 -2.72 -1.07 15.19
C ALA A 99 -1.97 -2.33 15.67
N LEU A 100 -0.82 -2.65 15.07
CA LEU A 100 0.05 -3.75 15.51
C LEU A 100 1.10 -3.28 16.52
N GLU A 101 1.30 -1.98 16.66
CA GLU A 101 2.18 -1.44 17.69
C GLU A 101 1.57 -1.69 19.05
N ASP A 102 2.40 -2.15 19.98
CA ASP A 102 1.97 -2.42 21.36
C ASP A 102 1.49 -1.11 21.99
N GLY A 103 0.19 -1.04 22.34
CA GLY A 103 -0.43 0.13 22.99
C GLY A 103 0.15 0.49 24.37
N SER A 104 1.20 -0.19 24.80
CA SER A 104 1.96 0.13 26.02
C SER A 104 2.99 1.25 25.81
N LYS A 105 3.27 1.71 24.58
CA LYS A 105 4.15 2.87 24.37
C LYS A 105 3.45 4.16 24.80
N PRO A 106 4.07 4.96 25.71
CA PRO A 106 3.53 6.26 26.10
C PRO A 106 3.43 7.16 24.85
N GLY A 107 2.20 7.56 24.50
CA GLY A 107 1.93 8.44 23.37
C GLY A 107 1.37 7.75 22.13
N ALA A 108 1.16 6.44 22.13
CA ALA A 108 0.39 5.78 21.09
C ALA A 108 -1.04 6.31 21.12
N ALA A 109 -1.49 6.95 20.04
CA ALA A 109 -2.90 7.32 19.89
C ALA A 109 -3.72 6.03 19.97
N PRO A 110 -4.88 6.05 20.65
CA PRO A 110 -5.79 4.92 20.60
C PRO A 110 -6.08 4.62 19.12
N ALA A 111 -5.80 3.38 18.67
CA ALA A 111 -6.27 2.94 17.37
C ALA A 111 -7.78 3.16 17.36
N GLU A 112 -8.25 4.03 16.47
CA GLU A 112 -9.69 4.27 16.34
C GLU A 112 -10.37 2.91 16.13
N ALA A 113 -11.34 2.62 16.99
CA ALA A 113 -12.04 1.34 16.95
C ALA A 113 -12.83 1.27 15.64
N GLY A 114 -12.33 0.47 14.70
CA GLY A 114 -13.09 0.22 13.48
C GLY A 114 -12.29 -0.30 12.30
N HIS A 115 -11.16 0.27 11.97
CA HIS A 115 -10.41 -0.14 10.77
C HIS A 115 -8.91 0.06 11.00
N ALA A 116 -8.18 -1.02 10.93
CA ALA A 116 -6.73 -0.99 11.04
C ALA A 116 -6.12 -1.46 9.72
N ASP A 117 -5.33 -0.60 9.12
CA ASP A 117 -4.63 -0.86 7.88
C ASP A 117 -3.16 -1.13 8.10
N LEU A 118 -2.58 -1.79 7.12
CA LEU A 118 -1.14 -1.86 6.93
C LEU A 118 -0.79 -1.18 5.62
N ASP A 119 0.09 -0.17 5.73
CA ASP A 119 0.74 0.45 4.59
C ASP A 119 2.13 -0.15 4.40
N ALA A 120 2.47 -0.45 3.15
CA ALA A 120 3.78 -0.97 2.82
C ALA A 120 4.35 -0.29 1.57
N SER A 121 5.65 0.03 1.63
CA SER A 121 6.40 0.54 0.49
C SER A 121 7.50 -0.46 0.11
N PHE A 122 7.51 -0.84 -1.16
CA PHE A 122 8.52 -1.74 -1.73
C PHE A 122 9.23 -1.01 -2.87
N SER A 123 10.54 -0.97 -2.82
CA SER A 123 11.34 -0.37 -3.88
C SER A 123 12.25 -1.41 -4.55
N PHE A 124 12.45 -1.26 -5.86
CA PHE A 124 13.35 -2.11 -6.63
C PHE A 124 14.22 -1.23 -7.50
N LYS A 125 15.52 -1.47 -7.45
CA LYS A 125 16.49 -0.83 -8.34
C LYS A 125 16.71 -1.74 -9.55
N CYS A 126 16.37 -1.26 -10.73
CA CYS A 126 16.44 -2.01 -11.97
C CYS A 126 17.58 -1.49 -12.86
N ARG A 127 18.00 -2.29 -13.85
CA ARG A 127 18.76 -1.77 -14.97
C ARG A 127 17.86 -0.80 -15.76
N LYS A 128 18.43 -0.04 -16.72
CA LYS A 128 17.66 0.95 -17.50
C LYS A 128 16.58 0.35 -18.43
N VAL A 129 16.32 -0.94 -18.34
CA VAL A 129 15.28 -1.63 -19.10
C VAL A 129 13.96 -1.54 -18.30
N VAL A 130 12.92 -1.10 -18.98
CA VAL A 130 11.57 -1.07 -18.39
C VAL A 130 11.07 -2.52 -18.32
N PRO A 131 10.68 -3.02 -17.13
CA PRO A 131 10.14 -4.37 -17.01
C PRO A 131 8.81 -4.49 -17.75
N ALA A 132 8.57 -5.66 -18.36
CA ALA A 132 7.32 -5.92 -19.06
C ALA A 132 6.17 -6.30 -18.12
N PHE A 133 6.49 -6.91 -16.99
CA PHE A 133 5.49 -7.38 -16.02
C PHE A 133 6.04 -7.45 -14.60
N VAL A 134 5.12 -7.57 -13.64
CA VAL A 134 5.39 -8.04 -12.28
C VAL A 134 4.39 -9.14 -11.91
N ASP A 135 4.88 -10.27 -11.40
CA ASP A 135 4.05 -11.29 -10.80
C ASP A 135 3.85 -10.97 -9.31
N ILE A 136 2.60 -10.87 -8.90
CA ILE A 136 2.19 -10.42 -7.57
C ILE A 136 1.81 -11.65 -6.72
N GLY A 137 2.62 -11.96 -5.72
CA GLY A 137 2.43 -13.12 -4.85
C GLY A 137 1.40 -12.94 -3.74
N LEU A 138 0.75 -11.79 -3.63
CA LEU A 138 -0.18 -11.47 -2.52
C LEU A 138 -1.31 -12.49 -2.38
N PHE A 139 -1.89 -12.97 -3.48
CA PHE A 139 -2.95 -13.97 -3.44
C PHE A 139 -2.51 -15.32 -2.87
N ALA A 140 -1.26 -15.71 -3.12
CA ALA A 140 -0.71 -16.97 -2.60
C ALA A 140 -0.29 -16.83 -1.13
N ALA A 141 0.27 -15.67 -0.78
CA ALA A 141 0.78 -15.39 0.55
C ALA A 141 -0.34 -15.14 1.57
N PHE A 142 -1.41 -14.46 1.14
CA PHE A 142 -2.49 -14.00 2.01
C PHE A 142 -3.85 -14.48 1.50
N PRO A 143 -4.39 -15.57 2.06
CA PRO A 143 -5.68 -16.12 1.63
C PRO A 143 -6.86 -15.14 1.78
N GLY A 144 -6.76 -14.16 2.70
CA GLY A 144 -7.75 -13.11 2.90
C GLY A 144 -7.85 -12.13 1.71
N VAL A 145 -6.82 -12.02 0.88
CA VAL A 145 -6.84 -11.16 -0.30
C VAL A 145 -7.63 -11.81 -1.43
N GLN A 146 -8.71 -11.16 -1.88
CA GLN A 146 -9.59 -11.62 -2.95
C GLN A 146 -9.43 -10.81 -4.25
N ARG A 147 -9.12 -9.52 -4.10
CA ARG A 147 -8.97 -8.57 -5.20
C ARG A 147 -7.80 -7.64 -4.93
N ILE A 148 -7.12 -7.22 -5.99
CA ILE A 148 -6.09 -6.18 -5.92
C ILE A 148 -6.47 -5.10 -6.92
N ASP A 149 -6.78 -3.91 -6.43
CA ASP A 149 -7.03 -2.74 -7.25
C ASP A 149 -5.72 -2.01 -7.47
N VAL A 150 -5.25 -2.03 -8.72
CA VAL A 150 -3.95 -1.49 -9.10
C VAL A 150 -4.11 -0.14 -9.78
N GLN A 151 -3.33 0.84 -9.34
CA GLN A 151 -3.07 2.06 -10.07
C GLN A 151 -1.64 2.00 -10.62
N LEU A 152 -1.51 1.91 -11.93
CA LEU A 152 -0.21 1.83 -12.61
C LEU A 152 0.14 3.19 -13.21
N VAL A 153 1.31 3.69 -12.85
CA VAL A 153 1.92 4.91 -13.41
C VAL A 153 3.23 4.52 -14.10
N THR A 154 3.35 4.89 -15.35
CA THR A 154 4.59 4.77 -16.14
C THR A 154 4.96 6.15 -16.66
N GLY A 155 6.16 6.34 -17.20
CA GLY A 155 6.63 7.65 -17.66
C GLY A 155 5.67 8.39 -18.61
N ASN A 156 4.77 7.69 -19.30
CA ASN A 156 3.89 8.25 -20.33
C ASN A 156 2.40 7.94 -20.14
N ALA A 157 2.01 7.20 -19.08
CA ALA A 157 0.63 6.75 -18.92
C ALA A 157 0.27 6.45 -17.47
N GLN A 158 -1.02 6.67 -17.18
CA GLN A 158 -1.67 6.16 -16.00
C GLN A 158 -2.79 5.20 -16.41
N SER A 159 -2.96 4.14 -15.65
CA SER A 159 -4.06 3.19 -15.87
C SER A 159 -4.47 2.53 -14.57
N LYS A 160 -5.74 2.14 -14.51
CA LYS A 160 -6.27 1.30 -13.42
C LYS A 160 -6.44 -0.12 -13.93
N ARG A 161 -6.15 -1.09 -13.08
CA ARG A 161 -6.33 -2.52 -13.33
C ARG A 161 -6.92 -3.14 -12.08
N THR A 162 -7.73 -4.16 -12.25
CA THR A 162 -8.20 -5.00 -11.15
C THR A 162 -7.71 -6.41 -11.40
N LEU A 163 -7.02 -6.98 -10.43
CA LEU A 163 -6.60 -8.38 -10.44
C LEU A 163 -7.48 -9.17 -9.49
N THR A 164 -7.92 -10.34 -9.95
CA THR A 164 -8.68 -11.30 -9.17
C THR A 164 -8.04 -12.68 -9.33
N ARG A 165 -8.25 -13.57 -8.38
CA ARG A 165 -7.75 -14.95 -8.48
C ARG A 165 -8.26 -15.64 -9.75
N PRO A 166 -7.46 -16.42 -10.44
CA PRO A 166 -6.05 -16.76 -10.16
C PRO A 166 -5.03 -15.79 -10.80
N THR A 167 -5.46 -14.68 -11.39
CA THR A 167 -4.59 -13.77 -12.14
C THR A 167 -3.68 -12.98 -11.19
N ALA A 168 -2.41 -13.27 -11.23
CA ALA A 168 -1.39 -12.65 -10.39
C ALA A 168 -0.40 -11.79 -11.17
N ARG A 169 -0.45 -11.78 -12.52
CA ARG A 169 0.47 -11.01 -13.36
C ARG A 169 -0.12 -9.66 -13.74
N LEU A 170 0.61 -8.60 -13.42
CA LEU A 170 0.36 -7.25 -13.88
C LEU A 170 1.29 -6.94 -15.06
N SER A 171 0.73 -6.67 -16.25
CA SER A 171 1.50 -6.11 -17.37
C SER A 171 1.85 -4.65 -17.09
N LEU A 172 3.11 -4.28 -17.26
CA LEU A 172 3.63 -2.92 -17.09
C LEU A 172 3.80 -2.19 -18.42
N THR A 173 3.60 -2.89 -19.53
CA THR A 173 3.57 -2.35 -20.90
C THR A 173 2.14 -2.37 -21.41
N ARG A 174 1.87 -1.52 -22.42
CA ARG A 174 0.58 -1.51 -23.14
C ARG A 174 0.45 -2.71 -24.05
#